data_ab7e55b62ddab6275aecf3de9463f67c
#
_entry.id   ab7e55b62ddab6275aecf3de9463f67c
#
_cell.length_a   1.000
_cell.length_b   1.000
_cell.length_c   1.000
_cell.angle_alpha   90.00
_cell.angle_beta   90.00
_cell.angle_gamma   90.00
#
_symmetry.space_group_name_H-M   'P 1'
#
loop_
_entity.id
_entity.type
_entity.pdbx_description
1 polymer ?
#
loop_
_entity_poly.entity_id
_entity_poly.type
_entity_poly.pdbx_seq_one_letter_code
_entity_poly.pdbx_strand_id
1 'polypeptide(L)'
;MTSQPLFLAVLFADISGSTRLYDTLGDQIARAKIEQCLTLLDGIARRHGGEVIKTIGDEIMCGFPSAAQAVEAAMAMQQTMVDGNGGQRIRVGLHFGEVIRENGDIFGDAVNVAARMAGLAAADQIMTTRQTADSLPPALRASIRYLGLTTVKGKREDIQICEAIWKTDAELTMMPTTLPGMTRGGRAASLTLNHAGQQLTLTPQHPATVVGRDKTCAMVVDDPLASRHHARIELRNGKFILADQSTNGTYLNQDGKTIFLHREEIPLTGSGIFSLGHNSKPDAPEAVQYCCEY
;
A
#
# COMPACT_ATOMS: atom_id res chain seq x y z
N MET A 1 12.87 26.94 30.93
CA MET A 1 13.26 27.28 29.55
C MET A 1 12.29 26.56 28.63
N THR A 2 11.34 27.26 28.07
CA THR A 2 10.44 26.71 27.07
C THR A 2 11.23 26.52 25.77
N SER A 3 11.60 25.28 25.43
CA SER A 3 12.19 24.97 24.14
C SER A 3 11.21 25.38 23.04
N GLN A 4 11.68 26.14 22.05
CA GLN A 4 10.86 26.43 20.87
C GLN A 4 10.50 25.11 20.17
N PRO A 5 9.26 24.98 19.68
CA PRO A 5 8.87 23.79 18.96
C PRO A 5 9.77 23.60 17.73
N LEU A 6 10.36 22.42 17.59
CA LEU A 6 11.15 22.05 16.43
C LEU A 6 10.24 21.37 15.40
N PHE A 7 10.22 21.91 14.18
CA PHE A 7 9.48 21.30 13.06
C PHE A 7 10.45 20.62 12.11
N LEU A 8 10.22 19.34 11.83
CA LEU A 8 10.97 18.55 10.87
C LEU A 8 10.03 17.75 9.96
N ALA A 9 10.47 17.50 8.74
CA ALA A 9 9.92 16.43 7.95
C ALA A 9 10.66 15.14 8.29
N VAL A 10 9.96 14.23 8.95
CA VAL A 10 10.46 12.90 9.30
C VAL A 10 10.19 11.97 8.13
N LEU A 11 11.22 11.25 7.68
CA LEU A 11 11.17 10.30 6.59
C LEU A 11 11.67 8.94 7.07
N PHE A 12 10.90 7.91 6.78
CA PHE A 12 11.30 6.50 6.88
C PHE A 12 11.41 5.90 5.48
N ALA A 13 12.53 5.24 5.21
CA ALA A 13 12.72 4.46 3.97
C ALA A 13 13.14 3.04 4.34
N ASP A 14 12.37 2.06 3.89
CA ASP A 14 12.49 0.65 4.23
C ASP A 14 12.71 -0.20 2.97
N ILE A 15 13.61 -1.17 3.02
CA ILE A 15 13.96 -2.04 1.90
C ILE A 15 12.89 -3.13 1.75
N SER A 16 12.16 -3.08 0.65
CA SER A 16 11.08 -4.03 0.38
C SER A 16 11.63 -5.44 0.08
N GLY A 17 11.15 -6.42 0.84
CA GLY A 17 11.53 -7.83 0.63
C GLY A 17 12.90 -8.21 1.17
N SER A 18 13.45 -7.48 2.13
CA SER A 18 14.73 -7.78 2.80
C SER A 18 14.77 -9.20 3.39
N THR A 19 13.71 -9.67 4.02
CA THR A 19 13.62 -11.06 4.53
C THR A 19 13.87 -12.08 3.43
N ARG A 20 13.33 -11.87 2.23
CA ARG A 20 13.55 -12.74 1.08
C ARG A 20 15.01 -12.74 0.60
N LEU A 21 15.76 -11.64 0.82
CA LEU A 21 17.19 -11.60 0.51
C LEU A 21 17.97 -12.56 1.40
N TYR A 22 17.66 -12.62 2.69
CA TYR A 22 18.26 -13.56 3.63
C TYR A 22 18.00 -15.01 3.21
N ASP A 23 16.74 -15.32 2.85
CA ASP A 23 16.36 -16.67 2.41
C ASP A 23 17.05 -17.09 1.11
N THR A 24 17.30 -16.13 0.20
CA THR A 24 17.80 -16.45 -1.16
C THR A 24 19.31 -16.40 -1.26
N LEU A 25 19.97 -15.46 -0.57
CA LEU A 25 21.40 -15.15 -0.73
C LEU A 25 22.24 -15.56 0.49
N GLY A 26 21.58 -15.92 1.60
CA GLY A 26 22.23 -16.17 2.90
C GLY A 26 22.61 -14.87 3.63
N ASP A 27 22.86 -15.01 4.94
CA ASP A 27 22.97 -13.88 5.88
C ASP A 27 24.05 -12.87 5.51
N GLN A 28 25.23 -13.33 5.14
CA GLN A 28 26.38 -12.44 4.88
C GLN A 28 26.16 -11.56 3.64
N ILE A 29 25.67 -12.16 2.54
CA ILE A 29 25.46 -11.43 1.28
C ILE A 29 24.25 -10.50 1.41
N ALA A 30 23.17 -10.96 2.05
CA ALA A 30 21.98 -10.15 2.29
C ALA A 30 22.32 -8.92 3.13
N ARG A 31 23.05 -9.11 4.24
CA ARG A 31 23.50 -8.03 5.10
C ARG A 31 24.36 -6.99 4.36
N ALA A 32 25.34 -7.44 3.58
CA ALA A 32 26.21 -6.55 2.80
C ALA A 32 25.40 -5.70 1.79
N LYS A 33 24.40 -6.30 1.12
CA LYS A 33 23.49 -5.60 0.22
C LYS A 33 22.63 -4.56 0.94
N ILE A 34 22.09 -4.90 2.10
CA ILE A 34 21.30 -3.97 2.93
C ILE A 34 22.17 -2.79 3.37
N GLU A 35 23.37 -3.03 3.88
CA GLU A 35 24.32 -1.96 4.27
C GLU A 35 24.69 -1.05 3.10
N GLN A 36 24.89 -1.61 1.90
CA GLN A 36 25.12 -0.82 0.69
C GLN A 36 23.91 0.06 0.35
N CYS A 37 22.68 -0.47 0.42
CA CYS A 37 21.45 0.31 0.22
C CYS A 37 21.34 1.44 1.24
N LEU A 38 21.48 1.14 2.53
CA LEU A 38 21.40 2.14 3.59
C LEU A 38 22.45 3.26 3.42
N THR A 39 23.67 2.91 2.99
CA THR A 39 24.72 3.89 2.69
C THR A 39 24.34 4.81 1.53
N LEU A 40 23.72 4.29 0.48
CA LEU A 40 23.23 5.10 -0.64
C LEU A 40 22.11 6.05 -0.18
N LEU A 41 21.15 5.54 0.62
CA LEU A 41 20.05 6.35 1.15
C LEU A 41 20.56 7.46 2.09
N ASP A 42 21.53 7.19 2.96
CA ASP A 42 22.21 8.19 3.80
C ASP A 42 22.84 9.29 2.93
N GLY A 43 23.60 8.91 1.92
CA GLY A 43 24.22 9.87 0.99
C GLY A 43 23.20 10.75 0.28
N ILE A 44 22.03 10.21 -0.09
CA ILE A 44 20.96 10.99 -0.72
C ILE A 44 20.32 11.93 0.29
N ALA A 45 19.99 11.46 1.50
CA ALA A 45 19.41 12.28 2.56
C ALA A 45 20.28 13.51 2.83
N ARG A 46 21.59 13.33 2.99
CA ARG A 46 22.54 14.43 3.24
C ARG A 46 22.64 15.42 2.08
N ARG A 47 22.64 14.94 0.82
CA ARG A 47 22.65 15.84 -0.35
C ARG A 47 21.43 16.73 -0.44
N HIS A 48 20.29 16.30 0.10
CA HIS A 48 19.06 17.09 0.18
C HIS A 48 18.89 17.84 1.52
N GLY A 49 19.98 18.00 2.29
CA GLY A 49 20.00 18.78 3.53
C GLY A 49 19.35 18.07 4.72
N GLY A 50 19.11 16.78 4.62
CA GLY A 50 18.65 15.93 5.72
C GLY A 50 19.78 15.36 6.55
N GLU A 51 19.45 14.84 7.71
CA GLU A 51 20.32 14.06 8.57
C GLU A 51 19.70 12.67 8.82
N VAL A 52 20.54 11.66 8.89
CA VAL A 52 20.12 10.35 9.37
C VAL A 52 20.08 10.38 10.88
N ILE A 53 18.92 10.11 11.45
CA ILE A 53 18.72 10.04 12.90
C ILE A 53 19.18 8.69 13.40
N LYS A 54 18.69 7.61 12.75
CA LYS A 54 19.07 6.22 13.08
C LYS A 54 18.72 5.25 11.95
N THR A 55 19.27 4.06 12.03
CA THR A 55 18.87 2.89 11.24
C THR A 55 18.22 1.86 12.15
N ILE A 56 17.18 1.19 11.67
CA ILE A 56 16.42 0.18 12.40
C ILE A 56 16.30 -1.05 11.49
N GLY A 57 17.25 -1.99 11.63
CA GLY A 57 17.34 -3.14 10.72
C GLY A 57 17.66 -2.70 9.29
N ASP A 58 16.73 -2.85 8.39
CA ASP A 58 16.79 -2.47 6.97
C ASP A 58 16.09 -1.16 6.65
N GLU A 59 15.65 -0.43 7.67
CA GLU A 59 14.99 0.87 7.57
C GLU A 59 15.93 1.99 8.03
N ILE A 60 15.86 3.15 7.33
CA ILE A 60 16.53 4.38 7.71
C ILE A 60 15.53 5.44 8.11
N MET A 61 15.77 6.12 9.22
CA MET A 61 15.00 7.27 9.69
C MET A 61 15.80 8.55 9.50
N CYS A 62 15.24 9.49 8.76
CA CYS A 62 15.86 10.77 8.45
C CYS A 62 15.00 11.95 8.91
N GLY A 63 15.65 13.06 9.28
CA GLY A 63 15.03 14.35 9.56
C GLY A 63 15.44 15.40 8.54
N PHE A 64 14.50 16.19 8.04
CA PHE A 64 14.74 17.28 7.08
C PHE A 64 14.16 18.59 7.61
N PRO A 65 14.83 19.74 7.34
CA PRO A 65 14.33 21.05 7.77
C PRO A 65 12.99 21.47 7.14
N SER A 66 12.63 20.89 5.98
CA SER A 66 11.40 21.22 5.27
C SER A 66 10.75 20.01 4.60
N ALA A 67 9.44 20.09 4.39
CA ALA A 67 8.70 19.10 3.62
C ALA A 67 9.22 18.95 2.18
N ALA A 68 9.62 20.05 1.55
CA ALA A 68 10.15 20.05 0.18
C ALA A 68 11.42 19.21 0.08
N GLN A 69 12.41 19.44 0.93
CA GLN A 69 13.65 18.68 0.95
C GLN A 69 13.43 17.18 1.18
N ALA A 70 12.50 16.84 2.08
CA ALA A 70 12.16 15.44 2.33
C ALA A 70 11.52 14.76 1.12
N VAL A 71 10.60 15.43 0.41
CA VAL A 71 9.96 14.90 -0.79
C VAL A 71 10.96 14.75 -1.93
N GLU A 72 11.82 15.74 -2.16
CA GLU A 72 12.89 15.68 -3.16
C GLU A 72 13.87 14.54 -2.87
N ALA A 73 14.27 14.39 -1.60
CA ALA A 73 15.12 13.27 -1.17
C ALA A 73 14.43 11.92 -1.42
N ALA A 74 13.15 11.79 -1.06
CA ALA A 74 12.38 10.57 -1.26
C ALA A 74 12.29 10.18 -2.75
N MET A 75 12.04 11.15 -3.64
CA MET A 75 12.02 10.94 -5.08
C MET A 75 13.41 10.52 -5.61
N ALA A 76 14.47 11.18 -5.17
CA ALA A 76 15.85 10.82 -5.54
C ALA A 76 16.25 9.44 -5.02
N MET A 77 15.80 9.04 -3.83
CA MET A 77 16.00 7.70 -3.27
C MET A 77 15.34 6.65 -4.17
N GLN A 78 14.08 6.83 -4.53
CA GLN A 78 13.35 5.91 -5.41
C GLN A 78 14.04 5.78 -6.78
N GLN A 79 14.39 6.91 -7.40
CA GLN A 79 15.06 6.91 -8.71
C GLN A 79 16.40 6.16 -8.66
N THR A 80 17.22 6.44 -7.64
CA THR A 80 18.54 5.79 -7.49
C THR A 80 18.41 4.28 -7.27
N MET A 81 17.39 3.84 -6.55
CA MET A 81 17.15 2.43 -6.30
C MET A 81 16.72 1.67 -7.55
N VAL A 82 15.97 2.31 -8.45
CA VAL A 82 15.58 1.71 -9.74
C VAL A 82 16.77 1.64 -10.69
N ASP A 83 17.57 2.71 -10.78
CA ASP A 83 18.61 2.84 -11.81
C ASP A 83 19.87 2.01 -11.51
N GLY A 84 20.18 1.72 -10.26
CA GLY A 84 21.55 1.31 -9.93
C GLY A 84 21.73 0.13 -8.97
N ASN A 85 20.72 -0.42 -8.33
CA ASN A 85 20.95 -1.25 -7.15
C ASN A 85 20.45 -2.70 -7.25
N GLY A 86 20.65 -3.33 -8.40
CA GLY A 86 20.42 -4.78 -8.52
C GLY A 86 18.99 -5.24 -8.25
N GLY A 87 17.99 -4.36 -8.47
CA GLY A 87 16.58 -4.69 -8.31
C GLY A 87 16.03 -4.54 -6.89
N GLN A 88 16.78 -3.89 -5.97
CA GLN A 88 16.27 -3.58 -4.64
C GLN A 88 15.25 -2.45 -4.74
N ARG A 89 14.10 -2.64 -4.11
CA ARG A 89 13.01 -1.66 -4.06
C ARG A 89 12.86 -1.14 -2.64
N ILE A 90 12.44 0.10 -2.51
CA ILE A 90 12.14 0.70 -1.20
C ILE A 90 10.70 1.17 -1.14
N ARG A 91 10.19 1.27 0.07
CA ARG A 91 8.96 1.98 0.40
C ARG A 91 9.31 3.17 1.29
N VAL A 92 8.69 4.30 1.05
CA VAL A 92 8.98 5.53 1.78
C VAL A 92 7.71 6.10 2.38
N GLY A 93 7.80 6.51 3.65
CA GLY A 93 6.75 7.26 4.33
C GLY A 93 7.33 8.51 4.96
N LEU A 94 6.66 9.65 4.80
CA LEU A 94 7.11 10.91 5.39
C LEU A 94 5.97 11.77 5.91
N HIS A 95 6.29 12.59 6.93
CA HIS A 95 5.36 13.56 7.49
C HIS A 95 6.12 14.77 8.04
N PHE A 96 5.57 15.97 7.81
CA PHE A 96 6.09 17.23 8.34
C PHE A 96 5.28 17.68 9.55
N GLY A 97 5.94 17.83 10.70
CA GLY A 97 5.28 18.22 11.93
C GLY A 97 6.26 18.54 13.07
N GLU A 98 5.69 18.82 14.22
CA GLU A 98 6.44 19.11 15.45
C GLU A 98 7.09 17.85 16.01
N VAL A 99 8.35 17.97 16.39
CA VAL A 99 9.14 16.91 17.02
C VAL A 99 9.87 17.42 18.26
N ILE A 100 10.19 16.49 19.15
CA ILE A 100 11.06 16.70 20.31
C ILE A 100 12.40 16.04 19.99
N ARG A 101 13.51 16.79 20.11
CA ARG A 101 14.86 16.24 19.93
C ARG A 101 15.50 16.03 21.28
N GLU A 102 15.89 14.80 21.59
CA GLU A 102 16.57 14.43 22.82
C GLU A 102 17.66 13.38 22.53
N ASN A 103 18.86 13.59 23.06
CA ASN A 103 19.99 12.64 23.00
C ASN A 103 20.33 12.15 21.58
N GLY A 104 20.18 13.00 20.56
CA GLY A 104 20.47 12.65 19.16
C GLY A 104 19.33 11.91 18.46
N ASP A 105 18.23 11.62 19.15
CA ASP A 105 17.01 11.02 18.59
C ASP A 105 15.88 12.07 18.48
N ILE A 106 14.80 11.74 17.75
CA ILE A 106 13.61 12.56 17.64
C ILE A 106 12.36 11.75 18.01
N PHE A 107 11.43 12.42 18.68
CA PHE A 107 10.20 11.86 19.20
C PHE A 107 9.01 12.76 18.86
N GLY A 108 7.82 12.23 19.01
CA GLY A 108 6.59 12.99 18.85
C GLY A 108 5.60 12.36 17.86
N ASP A 109 4.46 13.02 17.73
CA ASP A 109 3.39 12.56 16.86
C ASP A 109 3.83 12.49 15.39
N ALA A 110 4.62 13.46 14.94
CA ALA A 110 5.12 13.48 13.56
C ALA A 110 5.95 12.24 13.20
N VAL A 111 6.72 11.70 14.15
CA VAL A 111 7.48 10.45 13.96
C VAL A 111 6.54 9.26 13.77
N ASN A 112 5.51 9.16 14.61
CA ASN A 112 4.53 8.08 14.53
C ASN A 112 3.72 8.11 13.23
N VAL A 113 3.34 9.32 12.79
CA VAL A 113 2.61 9.49 11.52
C VAL A 113 3.50 9.12 10.33
N ALA A 114 4.77 9.55 10.30
CA ALA A 114 5.72 9.19 9.25
C ALA A 114 5.95 7.67 9.18
N ALA A 115 6.17 7.01 10.33
CA ALA A 115 6.29 5.55 10.39
C ALA A 115 5.02 4.84 9.88
N ARG A 116 3.84 5.38 10.19
CA ARG A 116 2.58 4.85 9.66
C ARG A 116 2.47 5.03 8.15
N MET A 117 2.93 6.15 7.59
CA MET A 117 2.98 6.35 6.14
C MET A 117 3.90 5.33 5.46
N ALA A 118 5.07 5.04 6.04
CA ALA A 118 5.97 3.98 5.55
C ALA A 118 5.31 2.59 5.59
N GLY A 119 4.59 2.28 6.68
CA GLY A 119 3.85 1.03 6.81
C GLY A 119 2.67 0.87 5.84
N LEU A 120 2.12 1.97 5.29
CA LEU A 120 1.06 1.96 4.28
C LEU A 120 1.63 1.93 2.85
N ALA A 121 2.89 2.30 2.66
CA ALA A 121 3.52 2.33 1.35
C ALA A 121 3.79 0.92 0.82
N ALA A 122 3.44 0.66 -0.42
CA ALA A 122 3.95 -0.48 -1.17
C ALA A 122 5.37 -0.20 -1.69
N ALA A 123 6.05 -1.22 -2.21
CA ALA A 123 7.33 -1.04 -2.89
C ALA A 123 7.20 0.01 -4.02
N ASP A 124 8.19 0.89 -4.14
CA ASP A 124 8.24 2.03 -5.05
C ASP A 124 7.21 3.14 -4.77
N GLN A 125 6.57 3.15 -3.63
CA GLN A 125 5.66 4.23 -3.23
C GLN A 125 6.31 5.19 -2.23
N ILE A 126 5.91 6.47 -2.33
CA ILE A 126 6.21 7.52 -1.36
C ILE A 126 4.89 8.00 -0.77
N MET A 127 4.60 7.60 0.45
CA MET A 127 3.38 7.97 1.15
C MET A 127 3.60 9.17 2.07
N THR A 128 2.64 10.06 2.09
CA THR A 128 2.66 11.23 2.96
C THR A 128 1.24 11.64 3.38
N THR A 129 1.12 12.74 4.12
CA THR A 129 -0.16 13.27 4.58
C THR A 129 -0.54 14.54 3.81
N ARG A 130 -1.83 14.88 3.85
CA ARG A 130 -2.35 16.15 3.33
C ARG A 130 -1.66 17.36 3.97
N GLN A 131 -1.43 17.32 5.29
CA GLN A 131 -0.72 18.36 6.01
C GLN A 131 0.67 18.64 5.42
N THR A 132 1.42 17.58 5.12
CA THR A 132 2.73 17.70 4.46
C THR A 132 2.59 18.24 3.04
N ALA A 133 1.63 17.74 2.28
CA ALA A 133 1.38 18.19 0.90
C ALA A 133 1.04 19.69 0.83
N ASP A 134 0.25 20.18 1.78
CA ASP A 134 -0.13 21.59 1.84
C ASP A 134 1.06 22.51 2.18
N SER A 135 2.12 21.99 2.81
CA SER A 135 3.37 22.70 3.10
C SER A 135 4.35 22.74 1.92
N LEU A 136 4.05 22.03 0.81
CA LEU A 136 4.93 21.98 -0.35
C LEU A 136 4.78 23.21 -1.27
N PRO A 137 5.86 23.66 -1.93
CA PRO A 137 5.78 24.63 -2.99
C PRO A 137 4.93 24.09 -4.17
N PRO A 138 4.32 24.98 -4.99
CA PRO A 138 3.38 24.59 -6.05
C PRO A 138 3.94 23.55 -7.02
N ALA A 139 5.21 23.63 -7.38
CA ALA A 139 5.85 22.67 -8.29
C ALA A 139 5.86 21.23 -7.75
N LEU A 140 6.22 21.04 -6.48
CA LEU A 140 6.19 19.72 -5.85
C LEU A 140 4.77 19.26 -5.49
N ARG A 141 3.88 20.22 -5.17
CA ARG A 141 2.47 19.90 -4.89
C ARG A 141 1.76 19.30 -6.12
N ALA A 142 2.16 19.69 -7.33
CA ALA A 142 1.62 19.14 -8.57
C ALA A 142 1.90 17.62 -8.73
N SER A 143 2.93 17.10 -8.09
CA SER A 143 3.23 15.66 -8.11
C SER A 143 2.54 14.87 -6.97
N ILE A 144 1.67 15.51 -6.18
CA ILE A 144 0.96 14.86 -5.08
C ILE A 144 -0.41 14.35 -5.54
N ARG A 145 -0.64 13.07 -5.34
CA ARG A 145 -1.94 12.41 -5.56
C ARG A 145 -2.62 12.13 -4.23
N TYR A 146 -3.87 12.57 -4.08
CA TYR A 146 -4.69 12.27 -2.90
C TYR A 146 -5.29 10.87 -3.02
N LEU A 147 -5.14 10.05 -1.97
CA LEU A 147 -5.58 8.65 -1.96
C LEU A 147 -6.83 8.42 -1.09
N GLY A 148 -7.09 9.27 -0.10
CA GLY A 148 -8.25 9.14 0.78
C GLY A 148 -7.94 9.37 2.26
N LEU A 149 -8.82 8.86 3.12
CA LEU A 149 -8.71 8.96 4.58
C LEU A 149 -8.25 7.63 5.16
N THR A 150 -7.43 7.68 6.19
CA THR A 150 -7.06 6.52 7.01
C THR A 150 -7.13 6.85 8.48
N THR A 151 -7.63 5.90 9.28
CA THR A 151 -7.61 6.00 10.73
C THR A 151 -6.22 5.62 11.25
N VAL A 152 -5.59 6.52 11.98
CA VAL A 152 -4.32 6.24 12.68
C VAL A 152 -4.61 5.85 14.12
N LYS A 153 -4.14 4.67 14.53
CA LYS A 153 -4.33 4.18 15.91
C LYS A 153 -3.82 5.22 16.91
N GLY A 154 -4.70 5.66 17.81
CA GLY A 154 -4.38 6.69 18.82
C GLY A 154 -4.76 8.12 18.42
N LYS A 155 -5.22 8.38 17.19
CA LYS A 155 -5.83 9.65 16.80
C LYS A 155 -7.34 9.56 16.77
N ARG A 156 -8.02 10.67 17.17
CA ARG A 156 -9.48 10.79 17.11
C ARG A 156 -9.99 11.16 15.73
N GLU A 157 -9.13 11.67 14.86
CA GLU A 157 -9.46 12.15 13.52
C GLU A 157 -8.73 11.33 12.46
N ASP A 158 -9.41 11.06 11.37
CA ASP A 158 -8.84 10.41 10.20
C ASP A 158 -7.82 11.32 9.53
N ILE A 159 -6.69 10.75 9.11
CA ILE A 159 -5.64 11.47 8.41
C ILE A 159 -5.84 11.30 6.90
N GLN A 160 -5.84 12.42 6.18
CA GLN A 160 -5.80 12.39 4.71
C GLN A 160 -4.43 11.96 4.24
N ILE A 161 -4.39 10.85 3.48
CA ILE A 161 -3.18 10.28 2.92
C ILE A 161 -2.99 10.68 1.46
N CYS A 162 -1.73 10.87 1.12
CA CYS A 162 -1.30 11.27 -0.20
C CYS A 162 -0.13 10.41 -0.66
N GLU A 163 0.07 10.35 -1.97
CA GLU A 163 1.26 9.74 -2.59
C GLU A 163 2.01 10.81 -3.38
N ALA A 164 3.32 10.86 -3.21
CA ALA A 164 4.18 11.67 -4.07
C ALA A 164 4.60 10.83 -5.29
N ILE A 165 4.19 11.28 -6.48
CA ILE A 165 4.52 10.63 -7.75
C ILE A 165 5.91 11.08 -8.17
N TRP A 166 6.82 10.14 -8.31
CA TRP A 166 8.23 10.37 -8.63
C TRP A 166 8.63 9.90 -10.04
N LYS A 167 7.80 9.03 -10.65
CA LYS A 167 7.98 8.59 -12.05
C LYS A 167 7.32 9.59 -12.99
N THR A 168 8.01 9.97 -14.04
CA THR A 168 7.43 10.80 -15.12
C THR A 168 6.51 9.95 -16.00
N ASP A 169 5.49 10.57 -16.63
CA ASP A 169 4.56 9.87 -17.53
C ASP A 169 5.28 9.13 -18.68
N ALA A 170 6.45 9.60 -19.11
CA ALA A 170 7.29 8.92 -20.10
C ALA A 170 7.87 7.60 -19.58
N GLU A 171 8.24 7.52 -18.30
CA GLU A 171 8.77 6.29 -17.66
C GLU A 171 7.65 5.33 -17.26
N LEU A 172 6.48 5.86 -16.90
CA LEU A 172 5.27 5.05 -16.72
C LEU A 172 4.85 4.35 -18.03
N THR A 173 5.18 4.95 -19.19
CA THR A 173 4.89 4.38 -20.52
C THR A 173 5.95 3.37 -20.96
N MET A 174 7.16 3.37 -20.37
CA MET A 174 8.28 2.49 -20.76
C MET A 174 8.47 1.30 -19.80
N MET A 175 7.72 1.18 -18.72
CA MET A 175 7.69 -0.10 -18.01
C MET A 175 7.06 -1.15 -18.93
N PRO A 176 7.79 -2.22 -19.33
CA PRO A 176 7.14 -3.33 -20.01
C PRO A 176 6.18 -3.95 -18.99
N THR A 177 4.91 -3.67 -19.14
CA THR A 177 3.83 -4.41 -18.49
C THR A 177 3.77 -5.76 -19.20
N THR A 178 4.78 -6.60 -18.97
CA THR A 178 4.72 -8.02 -19.31
C THR A 178 4.02 -8.75 -18.18
N LEU A 179 2.73 -8.44 -18.03
CA LEU A 179 1.73 -9.41 -17.63
C LEU A 179 0.98 -9.75 -18.91
N PRO A 180 0.90 -11.05 -19.30
CA PRO A 180 0.17 -11.45 -20.50
C PRO A 180 -1.31 -11.07 -20.30
N GLY A 181 -1.82 -10.13 -21.12
CA GLY A 181 -3.25 -9.85 -21.19
C GLY A 181 -3.71 -8.40 -21.08
N MET A 182 -2.82 -7.38 -21.06
CA MET A 182 -3.30 -5.99 -21.07
C MET A 182 -3.28 -5.37 -22.48
N THR A 183 -4.44 -5.31 -23.09
CA THR A 183 -4.70 -4.48 -24.28
C THR A 183 -4.85 -3.00 -23.87
N ARG A 184 -4.16 -2.12 -24.61
CA ARG A 184 -4.32 -0.65 -24.56
C ARG A 184 -5.77 -0.25 -24.82
N GLY A 185 -6.39 0.33 -23.81
CA GLY A 185 -7.68 1.01 -23.90
C GLY A 185 -8.10 1.36 -22.52
N GLY A 186 -8.16 2.65 -22.15
CA GLY A 186 -8.50 3.11 -20.80
C GLY A 186 -9.88 2.62 -20.35
N ARG A 187 -9.95 1.40 -19.85
CA ARG A 187 -11.12 0.87 -19.18
C ARG A 187 -11.00 1.18 -17.69
N ALA A 188 -12.03 1.77 -17.13
CA ALA A 188 -12.15 1.92 -15.69
C ALA A 188 -12.11 0.52 -15.05
N ALA A 189 -11.41 0.38 -13.91
CA ALA A 189 -11.35 -0.88 -13.17
C ALA A 189 -12.76 -1.43 -12.95
N SER A 190 -12.99 -2.69 -13.32
CA SER A 190 -14.26 -3.37 -13.11
C SER A 190 -14.06 -4.76 -12.51
N LEU A 191 -14.97 -5.16 -11.63
CA LEU A 191 -15.06 -6.51 -11.09
C LEU A 191 -16.43 -7.09 -11.43
N THR A 192 -16.43 -8.17 -12.16
CA THR A 192 -17.65 -8.93 -12.44
C THR A 192 -17.73 -10.15 -11.55
N LEU A 193 -18.84 -10.31 -10.84
CA LEU A 193 -19.20 -11.47 -10.05
C LEU A 193 -20.30 -12.24 -10.75
N ASN A 194 -20.19 -13.56 -10.78
CA ASN A 194 -21.21 -14.47 -11.34
C ASN A 194 -21.55 -15.57 -10.33
N HIS A 195 -22.83 -15.76 -10.05
CA HIS A 195 -23.32 -16.81 -9.17
C HIS A 195 -24.77 -17.22 -9.56
N ALA A 196 -25.01 -18.48 -9.76
CA ALA A 196 -26.35 -19.05 -10.05
C ALA A 196 -27.13 -18.28 -11.13
N GLY A 197 -26.46 -17.84 -12.21
CA GLY A 197 -27.05 -17.06 -13.29
C GLY A 197 -27.24 -15.56 -12.98
N GLN A 198 -26.95 -15.12 -11.77
CA GLN A 198 -26.89 -13.70 -11.40
C GLN A 198 -25.52 -13.14 -11.72
N GLN A 199 -25.48 -11.97 -12.39
CA GLN A 199 -24.26 -11.23 -12.66
C GLN A 199 -24.31 -9.87 -11.96
N LEU A 200 -23.25 -9.49 -11.29
CA LEU A 200 -23.06 -8.20 -10.64
C LEU A 200 -21.73 -7.60 -11.03
N THR A 201 -21.72 -6.34 -11.47
CA THR A 201 -20.49 -5.64 -11.84
C THR A 201 -20.26 -4.45 -10.92
N LEU A 202 -19.09 -4.44 -10.26
CA LEU A 202 -18.60 -3.29 -9.50
C LEU A 202 -17.73 -2.43 -10.40
N THR A 203 -17.88 -1.12 -10.25
CA THR A 203 -17.14 -0.09 -10.99
C THR A 203 -16.79 1.04 -10.03
N PRO A 204 -15.98 2.04 -10.42
CA PRO A 204 -15.74 3.22 -9.59
C PRO A 204 -17.01 3.99 -9.20
N GLN A 205 -18.10 3.89 -9.99
CA GLN A 205 -19.39 4.49 -9.70
C GLN A 205 -20.21 3.68 -8.67
N HIS A 206 -20.00 2.36 -8.64
CA HIS A 206 -20.61 1.42 -7.69
C HIS A 206 -19.49 0.58 -7.07
N PRO A 207 -18.71 1.16 -6.12
CA PRO A 207 -17.42 0.61 -5.72
C PRO A 207 -17.50 -0.52 -4.69
N ALA A 208 -18.68 -0.83 -4.14
CA ALA A 208 -18.79 -1.80 -3.05
C ALA A 208 -20.05 -2.67 -3.15
N THR A 209 -19.94 -3.90 -2.63
CA THR A 209 -21.07 -4.83 -2.51
C THR A 209 -20.90 -5.73 -1.29
N VAL A 210 -22.03 -6.34 -0.89
CA VAL A 210 -22.06 -7.39 0.15
C VAL A 210 -22.61 -8.66 -0.46
N VAL A 211 -21.94 -9.77 -0.16
CA VAL A 211 -22.30 -11.12 -0.57
C VAL A 211 -22.66 -11.94 0.67
N GLY A 212 -23.73 -12.70 0.63
CA GLY A 212 -24.15 -13.51 1.76
C GLY A 212 -25.51 -14.16 1.54
N ARG A 213 -26.03 -14.83 2.60
CA ARG A 213 -27.28 -15.57 2.53
C ARG A 213 -28.54 -14.67 2.65
N ASP A 214 -28.40 -13.46 3.16
CA ASP A 214 -29.55 -12.57 3.35
C ASP A 214 -30.03 -12.03 2.00
N LYS A 215 -31.35 -11.98 1.82
CA LYS A 215 -31.98 -11.47 0.59
C LYS A 215 -31.73 -9.98 0.33
N THR A 216 -31.23 -9.25 1.34
CA THR A 216 -30.80 -7.85 1.19
C THR A 216 -29.42 -7.70 0.61
N CYS A 217 -28.63 -8.77 0.49
CA CYS A 217 -27.34 -8.75 -0.17
C CYS A 217 -27.52 -8.53 -1.68
N ALA A 218 -26.63 -7.77 -2.28
CA ALA A 218 -26.63 -7.54 -3.73
C ALA A 218 -26.34 -8.83 -4.53
N MET A 219 -25.62 -9.78 -3.92
CA MET A 219 -25.48 -11.14 -4.42
C MET A 219 -25.83 -12.12 -3.31
N VAL A 220 -26.87 -12.87 -3.54
CA VAL A 220 -27.39 -13.85 -2.57
C VAL A 220 -26.82 -15.21 -2.87
N VAL A 221 -26.13 -15.80 -1.90
CA VAL A 221 -25.63 -17.19 -1.94
C VAL A 221 -26.45 -18.01 -0.95
N ASP A 222 -27.35 -18.84 -1.47
CA ASP A 222 -28.23 -19.66 -0.65
C ASP A 222 -27.52 -20.92 -0.18
N ASP A 223 -26.65 -20.75 0.82
CA ASP A 223 -25.89 -21.81 1.46
C ASP A 223 -26.06 -21.74 2.99
N PRO A 224 -26.37 -22.86 3.66
CA PRO A 224 -26.56 -22.91 5.12
C PRO A 224 -25.32 -22.45 5.91
N LEU A 225 -24.11 -22.64 5.38
CA LEU A 225 -22.86 -22.26 6.00
C LEU A 225 -22.48 -20.80 5.74
N ALA A 226 -23.15 -20.14 4.79
CA ALA A 226 -22.97 -18.73 4.55
C ALA A 226 -23.63 -17.89 5.65
N SER A 227 -22.93 -16.89 6.16
CA SER A 227 -23.49 -15.88 7.06
C SER A 227 -24.46 -14.96 6.30
N ARG A 228 -25.39 -14.31 7.00
CA ARG A 228 -26.36 -13.37 6.39
C ARG A 228 -25.65 -12.31 5.54
N HIS A 229 -24.67 -11.60 6.12
CA HIS A 229 -23.71 -10.73 5.44
C HIS A 229 -22.35 -11.38 5.61
N HIS A 230 -21.89 -12.12 4.61
CA HIS A 230 -20.74 -13.01 4.77
C HIS A 230 -19.41 -12.33 4.41
N ALA A 231 -19.38 -11.71 3.26
CA ALA A 231 -18.21 -11.03 2.76
C ALA A 231 -18.58 -9.69 2.13
N ARG A 232 -17.68 -8.72 2.25
CA ARG A 232 -17.78 -7.43 1.58
C ARG A 232 -16.69 -7.35 0.51
N ILE A 233 -17.06 -6.83 -0.64
CA ILE A 233 -16.10 -6.53 -1.70
C ILE A 233 -16.20 -5.03 -1.98
N GLU A 234 -15.04 -4.36 -2.02
CA GLU A 234 -15.02 -2.93 -2.30
C GLU A 234 -13.77 -2.53 -3.11
N LEU A 235 -13.93 -1.50 -3.94
CA LEU A 235 -12.83 -0.90 -4.68
C LEU A 235 -12.09 0.08 -3.76
N ARG A 236 -10.86 -0.27 -3.38
CA ARG A 236 -9.94 0.57 -2.60
C ARG A 236 -8.63 0.75 -3.37
N ASN A 237 -8.22 2.00 -3.58
CA ASN A 237 -6.95 2.34 -4.25
C ASN A 237 -6.76 1.61 -5.61
N GLY A 238 -7.84 1.56 -6.42
CA GLY A 238 -7.82 0.92 -7.73
C GLY A 238 -7.79 -0.61 -7.70
N LYS A 239 -7.97 -1.26 -6.53
CA LYS A 239 -8.02 -2.72 -6.37
C LYS A 239 -9.32 -3.13 -5.70
N PHE A 240 -9.90 -4.23 -6.14
CA PHE A 240 -11.03 -4.83 -5.44
C PHE A 240 -10.54 -5.67 -4.28
N ILE A 241 -11.01 -5.36 -3.07
CA ILE A 241 -10.64 -6.04 -1.83
C ILE A 241 -11.82 -6.90 -1.38
N LEU A 242 -11.59 -8.20 -1.20
CA LEU A 242 -12.52 -9.13 -0.57
C LEU A 242 -12.20 -9.17 0.93
N ALA A 243 -13.17 -8.78 1.76
CA ALA A 243 -13.08 -8.79 3.22
C ALA A 243 -14.09 -9.78 3.79
N ASP A 244 -13.61 -10.80 4.51
CA ASP A 244 -14.47 -11.74 5.23
C ASP A 244 -15.00 -11.12 6.52
N GLN A 245 -16.32 -11.26 6.75
CA GLN A 245 -17.01 -10.79 7.97
C GLN A 245 -17.83 -11.91 8.62
N SER A 246 -17.56 -13.14 8.21
CA SER A 246 -18.40 -14.29 8.51
C SER A 246 -18.03 -15.00 9.81
N THR A 247 -18.83 -16.01 10.16
CA THR A 247 -18.57 -16.95 11.25
C THR A 247 -17.70 -18.11 10.79
N ASN A 248 -17.88 -18.57 9.54
CA ASN A 248 -17.26 -19.81 9.05
C ASN A 248 -16.09 -19.56 8.07
N GLY A 249 -15.80 -18.29 7.72
CA GLY A 249 -14.73 -17.92 6.81
C GLY A 249 -15.08 -18.06 5.32
N THR A 250 -14.25 -17.42 4.49
CA THR A 250 -14.35 -17.44 3.03
C THR A 250 -13.16 -18.21 2.45
N TYR A 251 -13.39 -19.09 1.51
CA TYR A 251 -12.36 -19.81 0.76
C TYR A 251 -12.20 -19.17 -0.61
N LEU A 252 -11.02 -18.65 -0.89
CA LEU A 252 -10.68 -18.01 -2.17
C LEU A 252 -9.73 -18.91 -2.96
N ASN A 253 -10.09 -19.24 -4.19
CA ASN A 253 -9.20 -19.89 -5.15
C ASN A 253 -8.75 -18.86 -6.18
N GLN A 254 -7.50 -18.45 -6.08
CA GLN A 254 -6.86 -17.43 -6.92
C GLN A 254 -5.47 -17.92 -7.34
N ASP A 255 -5.12 -17.79 -8.62
CA ASP A 255 -3.83 -18.21 -9.18
C ASP A 255 -3.45 -19.68 -8.86
N GLY A 256 -4.44 -20.55 -8.83
CA GLY A 256 -4.26 -21.98 -8.54
C GLY A 256 -3.99 -22.29 -7.05
N LYS A 257 -4.15 -21.32 -6.15
CA LYS A 257 -3.99 -21.49 -4.71
C LYS A 257 -5.32 -21.28 -4.00
N THR A 258 -5.60 -22.12 -3.01
CA THR A 258 -6.72 -21.94 -2.09
C THR A 258 -6.24 -21.18 -0.87
N ILE A 259 -6.88 -20.05 -0.57
CA ILE A 259 -6.61 -19.18 0.57
C ILE A 259 -7.87 -19.18 1.45
N PHE A 260 -7.69 -19.40 2.75
CA PHE A 260 -8.77 -19.30 3.73
C PHE A 260 -8.71 -17.96 4.44
N LEU A 261 -9.82 -17.23 4.41
CA LEU A 261 -9.98 -15.93 5.06
C LEU A 261 -10.96 -16.08 6.22
N HIS A 262 -10.58 -15.62 7.40
CA HIS A 262 -11.47 -15.53 8.54
C HIS A 262 -11.26 -14.20 9.27
N ARG A 263 -12.17 -13.26 9.02
CA ARG A 263 -12.06 -11.86 9.46
C ARG A 263 -10.80 -11.16 8.95
N GLU A 264 -10.39 -11.55 7.77
CA GLU A 264 -9.24 -11.04 7.04
C GLU A 264 -9.67 -10.48 5.69
N GLU A 265 -8.78 -9.75 5.03
CA GLU A 265 -9.02 -9.17 3.72
C GLU A 265 -7.87 -9.45 2.76
N ILE A 266 -8.20 -9.57 1.47
CA ILE A 266 -7.23 -9.83 0.40
C ILE A 266 -7.63 -9.09 -0.88
N PRO A 267 -6.67 -8.57 -1.67
CA PRO A 267 -6.97 -8.06 -3.00
C PRO A 267 -7.31 -9.20 -3.97
N LEU A 268 -8.41 -9.02 -4.72
CA LEU A 268 -8.76 -9.87 -5.85
C LEU A 268 -7.95 -9.47 -7.07
N THR A 269 -7.39 -10.45 -7.78
CA THR A 269 -6.60 -10.25 -9.00
C THR A 269 -7.04 -11.24 -10.07
N GLY A 270 -6.99 -10.82 -11.35
CA GLY A 270 -7.31 -11.69 -12.47
C GLY A 270 -8.71 -12.29 -12.38
N SER A 271 -8.81 -13.61 -12.45
CA SER A 271 -10.05 -14.35 -12.32
C SER A 271 -9.89 -15.51 -11.34
N GLY A 272 -10.98 -15.86 -10.66
CA GLY A 272 -10.99 -16.95 -9.70
C GLY A 272 -12.40 -17.23 -9.19
N ILE A 273 -12.45 -17.98 -8.10
CA ILE A 273 -13.70 -18.27 -7.39
C ILE A 273 -13.53 -18.06 -5.90
N PHE A 274 -14.61 -17.74 -5.23
CA PHE A 274 -14.67 -17.84 -3.77
C PHE A 274 -15.97 -18.53 -3.32
N SER A 275 -15.91 -19.20 -2.19
CA SER A 275 -17.04 -19.88 -1.57
C SER A 275 -17.18 -19.50 -0.10
N LEU A 276 -18.40 -19.54 0.39
CA LEU A 276 -18.79 -19.00 1.69
C LEU A 276 -18.98 -20.12 2.70
N GLY A 277 -18.11 -20.17 3.73
CA GLY A 277 -18.23 -21.10 4.86
C GLY A 277 -17.63 -22.49 4.62
N HIS A 278 -17.33 -22.89 3.40
CA HIS A 278 -16.65 -24.16 3.08
C HIS A 278 -15.89 -24.07 1.76
N ASN A 279 -14.94 -24.96 1.56
CA ASN A 279 -14.16 -25.01 0.33
C ASN A 279 -14.94 -25.75 -0.77
N SER A 280 -15.35 -25.03 -1.80
CA SER A 280 -16.09 -25.57 -2.95
C SER A 280 -15.18 -25.78 -4.16
N LYS A 281 -15.58 -26.73 -5.01
CA LYS A 281 -14.92 -26.91 -6.32
C LYS A 281 -15.31 -25.76 -7.27
N PRO A 282 -14.50 -25.49 -8.31
CA PRO A 282 -14.78 -24.42 -9.27
C PRO A 282 -16.14 -24.47 -9.94
N ASP A 283 -16.68 -25.67 -10.16
CA ASP A 283 -17.97 -25.90 -10.83
C ASP A 283 -19.14 -26.08 -9.84
N ALA A 284 -18.90 -25.86 -8.56
CA ALA A 284 -19.95 -26.02 -7.55
C ALA A 284 -20.97 -24.89 -7.65
N PRO A 285 -22.28 -25.19 -7.53
CA PRO A 285 -23.33 -24.19 -7.69
C PRO A 285 -23.30 -23.08 -6.63
N GLU A 286 -22.71 -23.34 -5.48
CA GLU A 286 -22.55 -22.38 -4.38
C GLU A 286 -21.31 -21.48 -4.53
N ALA A 287 -20.43 -21.73 -5.50
CA ALA A 287 -19.25 -20.92 -5.74
C ALA A 287 -19.61 -19.62 -6.46
N VAL A 288 -18.97 -18.52 -6.04
CA VAL A 288 -19.05 -17.23 -6.72
C VAL A 288 -17.80 -17.07 -7.59
N GLN A 289 -18.00 -16.94 -8.89
CA GLN A 289 -16.93 -16.65 -9.83
C GLN A 289 -16.67 -15.15 -9.88
N TYR A 290 -15.42 -14.75 -10.01
CA TYR A 290 -15.07 -13.36 -10.20
C TYR A 290 -14.06 -13.16 -11.34
N CYS A 291 -14.13 -12.00 -11.97
CA CYS A 291 -13.16 -11.52 -12.96
C CYS A 291 -12.89 -10.04 -12.75
N CYS A 292 -11.62 -9.70 -12.51
CA CYS A 292 -11.14 -8.32 -12.42
C CYS A 292 -10.59 -7.86 -13.75
N GLU A 293 -11.03 -6.71 -14.24
CA GLU A 293 -10.46 -5.98 -15.36
C GLU A 293 -9.90 -4.64 -14.84
N TYR A 294 -8.66 -4.31 -15.17
CA TYR A 294 -7.97 -3.09 -14.74
C TYR A 294 -7.51 -2.26 -15.93
#